data_4c183ec10d07af3597da48315e3a47f5
#
_entry.id   4c183ec10d07af3597da48315e3a47f5
#
_cell.length_a   1.000
_cell.length_b   1.000
_cell.length_c   1.000
_cell.angle_alpha   90.00
_cell.angle_beta   90.00
_cell.angle_gamma   90.00
#
_symmetry.space_group_name_H-M   'P 1'
#
loop_
_entity.id
_entity.type
_entity.pdbx_description
1 polymer ?
#
loop_
_entity_poly.entity_id
_entity_poly.type
_entity_poly.pdbx_seq_one_letter_code
_entity_poly.pdbx_strand_id
1 'polypeptide(L)'
;MQPDSPARIPGQSPEPLSDELIDFASEVFDVARRGDAAMLDTLLHKGLPPNLRNDKGDTLVMLASYHGHADAVRVLLEHKADPDLRNDNGQTPIAGAAFKGYKPVIETLLAHGADVEGASPDGRTALMIAAMFNRVEMVEFLISKGANPDAKDANGFTARDAAAKMGAPDTAARLAQASEAKSRPPGV
;
A
#
# COMPACT_ATOMS: atom_id res chain seq x y z
N MET A 1 -2.80 31.72 -30.69
CA MET A 1 -2.52 32.62 -29.57
C MET A 1 -2.65 31.79 -28.31
N GLN A 2 -1.52 31.31 -27.76
CA GLN A 2 -1.51 30.61 -26.47
C GLN A 2 -1.46 31.67 -25.36
N PRO A 3 -2.18 31.49 -24.25
CA PRO A 3 -2.06 32.40 -23.12
C PRO A 3 -0.71 32.17 -22.45
N ASP A 4 0.04 33.26 -22.27
CA ASP A 4 1.32 33.29 -21.57
C ASP A 4 1.19 32.72 -20.14
N SER A 5 2.00 31.72 -19.85
CA SER A 5 2.23 31.29 -18.46
C SER A 5 2.97 32.44 -17.72
N PRO A 6 2.56 32.81 -16.52
CA PRO A 6 3.24 33.84 -15.75
C PRO A 6 4.68 33.41 -15.48
N ALA A 7 5.63 34.26 -15.85
CA ALA A 7 7.06 34.06 -15.64
C ALA A 7 7.36 33.90 -14.13
N ARG A 8 7.97 32.76 -13.76
CA ARG A 8 8.52 32.56 -12.41
C ARG A 8 9.62 33.58 -12.14
N ILE A 9 9.43 34.39 -11.12
CA ILE A 9 10.47 35.30 -10.61
C ILE A 9 11.46 34.46 -9.79
N PRO A 10 12.76 34.40 -10.17
CA PRO A 10 13.75 33.65 -9.40
C PRO A 10 14.00 34.34 -8.05
N GLY A 11 13.76 33.62 -6.94
CA GLY A 11 14.10 34.07 -5.59
C GLY A 11 12.94 34.27 -4.61
N GLN A 12 11.69 34.04 -5.00
CA GLN A 12 10.60 34.00 -4.04
C GLN A 12 10.48 32.56 -3.47
N SER A 13 10.70 32.44 -2.18
CA SER A 13 10.25 31.27 -1.41
C SER A 13 8.74 31.11 -1.65
N PRO A 14 8.22 29.88 -1.81
CA PRO A 14 6.77 29.68 -1.93
C PRO A 14 6.08 30.35 -0.75
N GLU A 15 5.04 31.15 -1.03
CA GLU A 15 4.23 31.74 0.04
C GLU A 15 3.71 30.60 0.94
N PRO A 16 3.71 30.81 2.26
CA PRO A 16 3.15 29.82 3.18
C PRO A 16 1.68 29.56 2.80
N LEU A 17 1.30 28.29 2.76
CA LEU A 17 -0.10 27.90 2.54
C LEU A 17 -0.97 28.59 3.58
N SER A 18 -2.16 29.05 3.18
CA SER A 18 -3.10 29.64 4.14
C SER A 18 -3.56 28.57 5.15
N ASP A 19 -3.85 29.01 6.40
CA ASP A 19 -4.34 28.10 7.45
C ASP A 19 -5.59 27.33 6.99
N GLU A 20 -6.49 27.97 6.25
CA GLU A 20 -7.68 27.32 5.65
C GLU A 20 -7.34 26.17 4.70
N LEU A 21 -6.26 26.30 3.92
CA LEU A 21 -5.83 25.26 3.00
C LEU A 21 -5.17 24.10 3.75
N ILE A 22 -4.45 24.39 4.83
CA ILE A 22 -3.86 23.39 5.72
C ILE A 22 -4.95 22.60 6.43
N ASP A 23 -5.96 23.28 6.95
CA ASP A 23 -7.11 22.66 7.62
C ASP A 23 -7.91 21.79 6.66
N PHE A 24 -8.17 22.28 5.44
CA PHE A 24 -8.83 21.48 4.40
C PHE A 24 -8.03 20.23 4.03
N ALA A 25 -6.70 20.35 3.84
CA ALA A 25 -5.86 19.20 3.55
C ALA A 25 -5.90 18.17 4.68
N SER A 26 -5.83 18.62 5.94
CA SER A 26 -5.93 17.75 7.12
C SER A 26 -7.27 17.02 7.16
N GLU A 27 -8.38 17.68 6.90
CA GLU A 27 -9.71 17.06 6.86
C GLU A 27 -9.83 16.00 5.76
N VAL A 28 -9.23 16.23 4.59
CA VAL A 28 -9.22 15.25 3.48
C VAL A 28 -8.52 13.95 3.91
N PHE A 29 -7.38 14.03 4.60
CA PHE A 29 -6.71 12.83 5.11
C PHE A 29 -7.52 12.14 6.21
N ASP A 30 -8.25 12.89 7.03
CA ASP A 30 -9.14 12.31 8.04
C ASP A 30 -10.35 11.61 7.40
N VAL A 31 -10.90 12.14 6.32
CA VAL A 31 -11.94 11.47 5.51
C VAL A 31 -11.44 10.10 5.03
N ALA A 32 -10.19 10.01 4.54
CA ALA A 32 -9.60 8.74 4.13
C ALA A 32 -9.36 7.78 5.32
N ARG A 33 -8.92 8.29 6.49
CA ARG A 33 -8.73 7.49 7.71
C ARG A 33 -10.04 6.93 8.26
N ARG A 34 -11.15 7.68 8.13
CA ARG A 34 -12.50 7.25 8.55
C ARG A 34 -13.17 6.35 7.51
N GLY A 35 -12.65 6.31 6.28
CA GLY A 35 -13.18 5.50 5.20
C GLY A 35 -14.48 6.03 4.60
N ASP A 36 -14.71 7.34 4.65
CA ASP A 36 -15.89 7.98 4.07
C ASP A 36 -15.79 8.01 2.53
N ALA A 37 -16.16 6.88 1.93
CA ALA A 37 -16.10 6.69 0.48
C ALA A 37 -16.96 7.71 -0.29
N ALA A 38 -18.13 8.08 0.24
CA ALA A 38 -19.03 9.03 -0.42
C ALA A 38 -18.45 10.45 -0.44
N MET A 39 -17.82 10.88 0.66
CA MET A 39 -17.14 12.17 0.72
C MET A 39 -15.91 12.18 -0.19
N LEU A 40 -15.10 11.10 -0.19
CA LEU A 40 -13.96 10.98 -1.10
C LEU A 40 -14.38 11.08 -2.56
N ASP A 41 -15.43 10.36 -2.97
CA ASP A 41 -15.98 10.42 -4.32
C ASP A 41 -16.39 11.86 -4.69
N THR A 42 -17.10 12.54 -3.80
CA THR A 42 -17.51 13.93 -3.99
C THR A 42 -16.31 14.87 -4.16
N LEU A 43 -15.27 14.73 -3.34
CA LEU A 43 -14.08 15.57 -3.39
C LEU A 43 -13.27 15.32 -4.68
N LEU A 44 -13.13 14.05 -5.08
CA LEU A 44 -12.43 13.66 -6.30
C LEU A 44 -13.14 14.18 -7.54
N HIS A 45 -14.48 14.12 -7.61
CA HIS A 45 -15.25 14.76 -8.67
C HIS A 45 -15.13 16.27 -8.74
N LYS A 46 -14.83 16.93 -7.60
CA LYS A 46 -14.55 18.37 -7.53
C LYS A 46 -13.09 18.71 -7.86
N GLY A 47 -12.28 17.73 -8.26
CA GLY A 47 -10.91 17.94 -8.69
C GLY A 47 -9.84 17.75 -7.61
N LEU A 48 -10.15 17.11 -6.49
CA LEU A 48 -9.14 16.70 -5.54
C LEU A 48 -8.12 15.78 -6.22
N PRO A 49 -6.79 16.05 -6.14
CA PRO A 49 -5.80 15.15 -6.69
C PRO A 49 -5.84 13.76 -6.00
N PRO A 50 -6.05 12.65 -6.75
CA PRO A 50 -6.21 11.32 -6.15
C PRO A 50 -4.93 10.82 -5.44
N ASN A 51 -3.76 11.32 -5.85
CA ASN A 51 -2.46 10.98 -5.28
C ASN A 51 -1.93 12.02 -4.29
N LEU A 52 -2.83 12.78 -3.65
CA LEU A 52 -2.47 13.74 -2.61
C LEU A 52 -1.70 13.03 -1.49
N ARG A 53 -0.64 13.68 -0.98
CA ARG A 53 0.24 13.12 0.06
C ARG A 53 0.28 14.04 1.27
N ASN A 54 0.29 13.46 2.47
CA ASN A 54 0.49 14.19 3.70
C ASN A 54 2.00 14.47 3.97
N ASP A 55 2.30 15.05 5.12
CA ASP A 55 3.64 15.35 5.60
C ASP A 55 4.57 14.13 5.81
N LYS A 56 4.02 12.92 5.83
CA LYS A 56 4.74 11.64 5.91
C LYS A 56 4.81 10.91 4.57
N GLY A 57 4.34 11.56 3.50
CA GLY A 57 4.24 10.97 2.19
C GLY A 57 3.10 9.95 2.04
N ASP A 58 2.21 9.78 3.05
CA ASP A 58 1.10 8.86 2.94
C ASP A 58 0.06 9.39 1.96
N THR A 59 -0.37 8.53 1.03
CA THR A 59 -1.48 8.82 0.12
C THR A 59 -2.83 8.50 0.76
N LEU A 60 -3.92 9.01 0.17
CA LEU A 60 -5.28 8.68 0.58
C LEU A 60 -5.54 7.16 0.52
N VAL A 61 -5.04 6.50 -0.55
CA VAL A 61 -5.11 5.03 -0.69
C VAL A 61 -4.40 4.33 0.46
N MET A 62 -3.21 4.81 0.82
CA MET A 62 -2.45 4.22 1.93
C MET A 62 -3.19 4.34 3.27
N LEU A 63 -3.73 5.52 3.58
CA LEU A 63 -4.49 5.74 4.81
C LEU A 63 -5.74 4.88 4.87
N ALA A 64 -6.55 4.86 3.80
CA ALA A 64 -7.74 4.01 3.72
C ALA A 64 -7.38 2.52 3.84
N SER A 65 -6.28 2.07 3.21
CA SER A 65 -5.79 0.69 3.28
C SER A 65 -5.34 0.30 4.68
N TYR A 66 -4.58 1.16 5.35
CA TYR A 66 -4.08 0.91 6.71
C TYR A 66 -5.20 0.84 7.75
N HIS A 67 -6.32 1.52 7.49
CA HIS A 67 -7.51 1.51 8.36
C HIS A 67 -8.59 0.50 7.95
N GLY A 68 -8.39 -0.26 6.87
CA GLY A 68 -9.26 -1.37 6.50
C GLY A 68 -10.49 -1.01 5.66
N HIS A 69 -10.50 0.16 5.04
CA HIS A 69 -11.64 0.73 4.33
C HIS A 69 -11.65 0.37 2.83
N ALA A 70 -12.05 -0.87 2.50
CA ALA A 70 -12.03 -1.38 1.13
C ALA A 70 -12.86 -0.54 0.15
N ASP A 71 -14.02 -0.01 0.56
CA ASP A 71 -14.86 0.84 -0.29
C ASP A 71 -14.20 2.19 -0.59
N ALA A 72 -13.55 2.80 0.40
CA ALA A 72 -12.80 4.04 0.20
C ALA A 72 -11.61 3.81 -0.75
N VAL A 73 -10.89 2.69 -0.57
CA VAL A 73 -9.80 2.28 -1.47
C VAL A 73 -10.33 2.12 -2.90
N ARG A 74 -11.45 1.42 -3.08
CA ARG A 74 -12.06 1.22 -4.40
C ARG A 74 -12.39 2.55 -5.08
N VAL A 75 -13.05 3.47 -4.39
CA VAL A 75 -13.39 4.80 -4.91
C VAL A 75 -12.14 5.56 -5.35
N LEU A 76 -11.11 5.59 -4.52
CA LEU A 76 -9.84 6.26 -4.86
C LEU A 76 -9.21 5.69 -6.13
N LEU A 77 -9.19 4.35 -6.27
CA LEU A 77 -8.60 3.67 -7.41
C LEU A 77 -9.44 3.85 -8.68
N GLU A 78 -10.77 3.88 -8.59
CA GLU A 78 -11.68 4.23 -9.70
C GLU A 78 -11.40 5.64 -10.22
N HIS A 79 -11.02 6.58 -9.33
CA HIS A 79 -10.57 7.93 -9.67
C HIS A 79 -9.07 8.02 -10.04
N LYS A 80 -8.45 6.89 -10.38
CA LYS A 80 -7.06 6.81 -10.88
C LYS A 80 -5.99 7.16 -9.84
N ALA A 81 -6.27 6.92 -8.57
CA ALA A 81 -5.20 6.87 -7.59
C ALA A 81 -4.25 5.71 -7.92
N ASP A 82 -2.95 5.94 -7.70
CA ASP A 82 -1.93 4.91 -7.89
C ASP A 82 -1.89 4.00 -6.65
N PRO A 83 -2.14 2.67 -6.81
CA PRO A 83 -2.17 1.73 -5.71
C PRO A 83 -0.80 1.43 -5.09
N ASP A 84 0.30 1.77 -5.78
CA ASP A 84 1.65 1.34 -5.40
C ASP A 84 2.55 2.48 -4.90
N LEU A 85 2.02 3.70 -4.79
CA LEU A 85 2.78 4.83 -4.24
C LEU A 85 3.26 4.53 -2.82
N ARG A 86 4.57 4.70 -2.61
CA ARG A 86 5.22 4.54 -1.31
C ARG A 86 5.18 5.84 -0.53
N ASN A 87 5.05 5.75 0.79
CA ASN A 87 5.28 6.89 1.67
C ASN A 87 6.79 7.15 1.87
N ASP A 88 7.14 8.13 2.71
CA ASP A 88 8.54 8.50 2.97
C ASP A 88 9.33 7.42 3.71
N ASN A 89 8.64 6.48 4.36
CA ASN A 89 9.24 5.27 4.94
C ASN A 89 9.37 4.11 3.92
N GLY A 90 8.98 4.34 2.66
CA GLY A 90 9.03 3.34 1.60
C GLY A 90 7.93 2.27 1.68
N GLN A 91 6.91 2.46 2.52
CA GLN A 91 5.81 1.51 2.69
C GLN A 91 4.81 1.65 1.54
N THR A 92 4.24 0.53 1.10
CA THR A 92 3.17 0.47 0.09
C THR A 92 1.80 0.26 0.75
N PRO A 93 0.68 0.64 0.10
CA PRO A 93 -0.67 0.38 0.62
C PRO A 93 -0.93 -1.10 0.92
N ILE A 94 -0.50 -2.01 0.02
CA ILE A 94 -0.67 -3.45 0.19
C ILE A 94 0.10 -4.00 1.39
N ALA A 95 1.31 -3.49 1.66
CA ALA A 95 2.10 -3.88 2.83
C ALA A 95 1.42 -3.45 4.14
N GLY A 96 0.83 -2.25 4.17
CA GLY A 96 0.05 -1.76 5.31
C GLY A 96 -1.18 -2.61 5.59
N ALA A 97 -1.94 -2.98 4.55
CA ALA A 97 -3.10 -3.85 4.66
C ALA A 97 -2.72 -5.28 5.10
N ALA A 98 -1.59 -5.81 4.61
CA ALA A 98 -1.06 -7.12 5.02
C ALA A 98 -0.63 -7.14 6.49
N PHE A 99 0.04 -6.09 6.96
CA PHE A 99 0.38 -5.91 8.37
C PHE A 99 -0.85 -5.99 9.27
N LYS A 100 -1.93 -5.31 8.88
CA LYS A 100 -3.18 -5.27 9.63
C LYS A 100 -4.04 -6.54 9.47
N GLY A 101 -3.86 -7.30 8.39
CA GLY A 101 -4.66 -8.47 8.08
C GLY A 101 -5.95 -8.16 7.31
N TYR A 102 -6.03 -7.04 6.61
CA TYR A 102 -7.23 -6.58 5.90
C TYR A 102 -7.31 -7.18 4.49
N LYS A 103 -7.74 -8.44 4.41
CA LYS A 103 -7.90 -9.19 3.16
C LYS A 103 -8.80 -8.48 2.13
N PRO A 104 -9.99 -7.93 2.48
CA PRO A 104 -10.82 -7.22 1.50
C PRO A 104 -10.12 -6.02 0.86
N VAL A 105 -9.28 -5.30 1.61
CA VAL A 105 -8.49 -4.18 1.08
C VAL A 105 -7.48 -4.68 0.06
N ILE A 106 -6.76 -5.78 0.38
CA ILE A 106 -5.78 -6.36 -0.56
C ILE A 106 -6.48 -6.86 -1.82
N GLU A 107 -7.65 -7.49 -1.71
CA GLU A 107 -8.46 -7.90 -2.87
C GLU A 107 -8.80 -6.70 -3.75
N THR A 108 -9.22 -5.59 -3.15
CA THR A 108 -9.54 -4.36 -3.88
C THR A 108 -8.31 -3.77 -4.56
N LEU A 109 -7.17 -3.67 -3.85
CA LEU A 109 -5.92 -3.18 -4.41
C LEU A 109 -5.48 -4.00 -5.62
N LEU A 110 -5.44 -5.33 -5.50
CA LEU A 110 -5.03 -6.24 -6.57
C LEU A 110 -5.99 -6.21 -7.76
N ALA A 111 -7.31 -6.10 -7.52
CA ALA A 111 -8.30 -5.97 -8.59
C ALA A 111 -8.13 -4.69 -9.42
N HIS A 112 -7.48 -3.67 -8.86
CA HIS A 112 -7.18 -2.39 -9.53
C HIS A 112 -5.71 -2.26 -9.93
N GLY A 113 -4.98 -3.36 -10.02
CA GLY A 113 -3.64 -3.42 -10.60
C GLY A 113 -2.48 -3.15 -9.64
N ALA A 114 -2.70 -3.19 -8.33
CA ALA A 114 -1.60 -3.16 -7.38
C ALA A 114 -0.63 -4.33 -7.61
N ASP A 115 0.66 -4.07 -7.47
CA ASP A 115 1.68 -5.10 -7.57
C ASP A 115 1.74 -5.92 -6.26
N VAL A 116 1.42 -7.22 -6.36
CA VAL A 116 1.52 -8.16 -5.21
C VAL A 116 2.95 -8.28 -4.68
N GLU A 117 3.94 -8.05 -5.55
CA GLU A 117 5.37 -8.00 -5.22
C GLU A 117 5.87 -6.59 -4.89
N GLY A 118 4.97 -5.61 -4.82
CA GLY A 118 5.30 -4.24 -4.46
C GLY A 118 6.06 -4.19 -3.14
N ALA A 119 7.37 -3.85 -3.22
CA ALA A 119 8.28 -3.92 -2.07
C ALA A 119 8.73 -2.53 -1.62
N SER A 120 9.08 -2.40 -0.35
CA SER A 120 9.81 -1.25 0.20
C SER A 120 11.23 -1.15 -0.39
N PRO A 121 11.96 -0.02 -0.22
CA PRO A 121 13.33 0.14 -0.73
C PRO A 121 14.31 -0.91 -0.22
N ASP A 122 14.06 -1.50 0.94
CA ASP A 122 14.83 -2.61 1.51
C ASP A 122 14.36 -3.99 1.00
N GLY A 123 13.47 -4.02 -0.01
CA GLY A 123 13.02 -5.24 -0.68
C GLY A 123 11.94 -6.03 0.07
N ARG A 124 11.33 -5.48 1.12
CA ARG A 124 10.28 -6.18 1.86
C ARG A 124 8.96 -6.13 1.14
N THR A 125 8.43 -7.31 0.81
CA THR A 125 7.12 -7.49 0.19
C THR A 125 6.01 -7.59 1.23
N ALA A 126 4.74 -7.47 0.79
CA ALA A 126 3.57 -7.69 1.63
C ALA A 126 3.57 -9.11 2.25
N LEU A 127 4.04 -10.12 1.52
CA LEU A 127 4.18 -11.49 2.00
C LEU A 127 5.18 -11.58 3.17
N MET A 128 6.33 -10.92 3.08
CA MET A 128 7.32 -10.86 4.17
C MET A 128 6.73 -10.19 5.42
N ILE A 129 6.00 -9.09 5.25
CA ILE A 129 5.31 -8.39 6.35
C ILE A 129 4.29 -9.33 7.01
N ALA A 130 3.41 -9.98 6.25
CA ALA A 130 2.44 -10.93 6.79
C ALA A 130 3.12 -12.07 7.56
N ALA A 131 4.24 -12.59 7.04
CA ALA A 131 5.01 -13.66 7.64
C ALA A 131 5.64 -13.25 8.98
N MET A 132 6.25 -12.07 9.05
CA MET A 132 6.87 -11.51 10.26
C MET A 132 5.88 -11.37 11.43
N PHE A 133 4.62 -11.07 11.14
CA PHE A 133 3.56 -10.86 12.13
C PHE A 133 2.66 -12.09 12.35
N ASN A 134 3.13 -13.27 11.96
CA ASN A 134 2.46 -14.58 12.13
C ASN A 134 1.01 -14.63 11.57
N ARG A 135 0.79 -13.95 10.43
CA ARG A 135 -0.51 -13.86 9.75
C ARG A 135 -0.69 -15.02 8.75
N VAL A 136 -0.93 -16.25 9.24
CA VAL A 136 -0.96 -17.46 8.40
C VAL A 136 -1.97 -17.34 7.26
N GLU A 137 -3.21 -16.96 7.55
CA GLU A 137 -4.27 -16.80 6.53
C GLU A 137 -3.90 -15.74 5.46
N MET A 138 -3.20 -14.68 5.88
CA MET A 138 -2.74 -13.65 4.96
C MET A 138 -1.60 -14.16 4.07
N VAL A 139 -0.68 -14.94 4.64
CA VAL A 139 0.40 -15.60 3.88
C VAL A 139 -0.19 -16.51 2.80
N GLU A 140 -1.15 -17.36 3.17
CA GLU A 140 -1.83 -18.25 2.21
C GLU A 140 -2.56 -17.46 1.13
N PHE A 141 -3.25 -16.42 1.53
CA PHE A 141 -3.98 -15.56 0.60
C PHE A 141 -3.04 -14.88 -0.40
N LEU A 142 -1.96 -14.23 0.07
CA LEU A 142 -1.00 -13.57 -0.81
C LEU A 142 -0.32 -14.56 -1.78
N ILE A 143 0.04 -15.77 -1.32
CA ILE A 143 0.58 -16.82 -2.20
C ILE A 143 -0.47 -17.21 -3.25
N SER A 144 -1.74 -17.36 -2.87
CA SER A 144 -2.82 -17.65 -3.82
C SER A 144 -3.03 -16.57 -4.87
N LYS A 145 -2.61 -15.33 -4.58
CA LYS A 145 -2.64 -14.18 -5.49
C LYS A 145 -1.34 -13.99 -6.27
N GLY A 146 -0.41 -14.92 -6.17
CA GLY A 146 0.82 -14.95 -6.95
C GLY A 146 2.05 -14.40 -6.25
N ALA A 147 1.97 -14.03 -4.97
CA ALA A 147 3.16 -13.62 -4.22
C ALA A 147 4.22 -14.73 -4.20
N ASN A 148 5.47 -14.36 -4.45
CA ASN A 148 6.58 -15.29 -4.53
C ASN A 148 7.17 -15.55 -3.12
N PRO A 149 7.02 -16.79 -2.56
CA PRO A 149 7.56 -17.10 -1.23
C PRO A 149 9.10 -17.12 -1.18
N ASP A 150 9.75 -17.22 -2.34
CA ASP A 150 11.20 -17.30 -2.48
C ASP A 150 11.83 -15.94 -2.81
N ALA A 151 11.02 -14.86 -2.93
CA ALA A 151 11.52 -13.50 -3.07
C ALA A 151 12.41 -13.12 -1.89
N LYS A 152 13.50 -12.38 -2.17
CA LYS A 152 14.48 -11.99 -1.15
C LYS A 152 14.50 -10.49 -0.97
N ASP A 153 14.59 -10.05 0.27
CA ASP A 153 14.85 -8.66 0.61
C ASP A 153 16.32 -8.26 0.30
N ALA A 154 16.66 -7.00 0.54
CA ALA A 154 18.00 -6.48 0.29
C ALA A 154 19.11 -7.18 1.11
N ASN A 155 18.76 -7.88 2.19
CA ASN A 155 19.66 -8.67 3.02
C ASN A 155 19.71 -10.15 2.61
N GLY A 156 18.95 -10.54 1.55
CA GLY A 156 18.86 -11.91 1.07
C GLY A 156 17.90 -12.80 1.86
N PHE A 157 17.07 -12.24 2.74
CA PHE A 157 16.08 -13.01 3.52
C PHE A 157 14.79 -13.20 2.75
N THR A 158 14.27 -14.42 2.78
CA THR A 158 12.93 -14.77 2.28
C THR A 158 11.85 -14.46 3.33
N ALA A 159 10.57 -14.57 2.94
CA ALA A 159 9.46 -14.45 3.89
C ALA A 159 9.56 -15.46 5.05
N ARG A 160 10.04 -16.69 4.77
CA ARG A 160 10.30 -17.72 5.80
C ARG A 160 11.40 -17.30 6.76
N ASP A 161 12.52 -16.77 6.25
CA ASP A 161 13.63 -16.32 7.07
C ASP A 161 13.20 -15.15 7.97
N ALA A 162 12.42 -14.22 7.42
CA ALA A 162 11.87 -13.09 8.14
C ALA A 162 10.93 -13.55 9.28
N ALA A 163 10.05 -14.53 9.03
CA ALA A 163 9.18 -15.14 10.02
C ALA A 163 9.98 -15.80 11.15
N ALA A 164 10.98 -16.61 10.80
CA ALA A 164 11.85 -17.29 11.78
C ALA A 164 12.57 -16.29 12.68
N LYS A 165 13.12 -15.22 12.10
CA LYS A 165 13.84 -14.16 12.82
C LYS A 165 12.94 -13.38 13.78
N MET A 166 11.65 -13.24 13.46
CA MET A 166 10.67 -12.56 14.29
C MET A 166 9.97 -13.48 15.30
N GLY A 167 10.30 -14.78 15.33
CA GLY A 167 9.64 -15.74 16.22
C GLY A 167 8.19 -16.03 15.81
N ALA A 168 7.91 -16.07 14.51
CA ALA A 168 6.60 -16.36 13.92
C ALA A 168 6.55 -17.81 13.40
N PRO A 169 6.36 -18.83 14.28
CA PRO A 169 6.58 -20.23 13.93
C PRO A 169 5.54 -20.76 12.95
N ASP A 170 4.28 -20.31 13.04
CA ASP A 170 3.21 -20.86 12.22
C ASP A 170 3.38 -20.46 10.75
N THR A 171 3.72 -19.19 10.50
CA THR A 171 4.00 -18.72 9.13
C THR A 171 5.30 -19.32 8.59
N ALA A 172 6.33 -19.48 9.42
CA ALA A 172 7.57 -20.13 9.00
C ALA A 172 7.33 -21.58 8.55
N ALA A 173 6.54 -22.33 9.31
CA ALA A 173 6.16 -23.71 8.96
C ALA A 173 5.31 -23.76 7.68
N ARG A 174 4.33 -22.86 7.55
CA ARG A 174 3.47 -22.79 6.37
C ARG A 174 4.25 -22.46 5.10
N LEU A 175 5.19 -21.52 5.18
CA LEU A 175 6.06 -21.14 4.06
C LEU A 175 7.02 -22.28 3.65
N ALA A 176 7.52 -23.07 4.62
CA ALA A 176 8.31 -24.26 4.31
C ALA A 176 7.52 -25.26 3.45
N GLN A 177 6.27 -25.54 3.84
CA GLN A 177 5.39 -26.43 3.08
C GLN A 177 5.09 -25.91 1.67
N ALA A 178 4.91 -24.59 1.50
CA ALA A 178 4.65 -23.96 0.21
C ALA A 178 5.85 -24.10 -0.75
N SER A 179 7.07 -23.94 -0.25
CA SER A 179 8.30 -24.12 -1.04
C SER A 179 8.52 -25.59 -1.44
N GLU A 180 8.24 -26.54 -0.56
CA GLU A 180 8.31 -27.98 -0.84
C GLU A 180 7.30 -28.42 -1.90
N ALA A 181 6.07 -27.89 -1.84
CA ALA A 181 5.03 -28.18 -2.83
C ALA A 181 5.41 -27.68 -4.24
N LYS A 182 6.11 -26.56 -4.34
CA LYS A 182 6.58 -25.96 -5.60
C LYS A 182 7.76 -26.71 -6.20
N SER A 183 8.59 -27.35 -5.38
CA SER A 183 9.75 -28.13 -5.80
C SER A 183 9.43 -29.58 -6.19
N ARG A 184 8.20 -30.05 -5.94
CA ARG A 184 7.74 -31.38 -6.29
C ARG A 184 7.38 -31.41 -7.78
N PRO A 185 8.02 -32.26 -8.63
CA PRO A 185 7.63 -32.37 -10.03
C PRO A 185 6.16 -32.81 -10.14
N PRO A 186 5.41 -32.32 -11.15
CA PRO A 186 4.06 -32.78 -11.39
C PRO A 186 4.10 -34.30 -11.60
N GLY A 187 3.29 -35.00 -10.83
CA GLY A 187 3.31 -36.46 -10.58
C GLY A 187 3.72 -37.36 -11.75
N VAL A 188 4.60 -38.28 -11.39
CA VAL A 188 4.73 -39.57 -12.08
C VAL A 188 3.61 -40.47 -11.62
#